data_9387dc87582522abd9016aa9b12b9f03
#
_entry.id   9387dc87582522abd9016aa9b12b9f03
#
_cell.length_a   1.000
_cell.length_b   1.000
_cell.length_c   1.000
_cell.angle_alpha   90.00
_cell.angle_beta   90.00
_cell.angle_gamma   90.00
#
_symmetry.space_group_name_H-M   'P 1'
#
loop_
_entity.id
_entity.type
_entity.pdbx_description
1 polymer ?
#
loop_
_entity_poly.entity_id
_entity_poly.type
_entity_poly.pdbx_seq_one_letter_code
_entity_poly.pdbx_strand_id
1 'polypeptide(L)'
;MNKRVLLLSGSPRQNGNSEILCQQFAKGAEEAGHQVELVRVHDLQIGACRACYACRATKACVQKDDMTALLEKLIAADVIVLATPVYFYTMDGQMKTMIDRTLPCYTEIADKEFYFIATAGQRRESA
;
A
#
# COMPACT_ATOMS: atom_id res chain seq x y z
N MET A 1 21.44 10.06 -1.67
CA MET A 1 20.25 10.86 -1.81
C MET A 1 19.15 10.37 -0.92
N ASN A 2 18.41 11.30 -0.35
CA ASN A 2 17.41 11.01 0.66
C ASN A 2 16.03 10.90 -0.01
N LYS A 3 15.48 9.69 -0.04
CA LYS A 3 14.16 9.46 -0.62
C LYS A 3 13.12 9.23 0.49
N ARG A 4 11.89 9.52 0.17
CA ARG A 4 10.75 9.21 1.03
C ARG A 4 10.18 7.86 0.61
N VAL A 5 10.24 6.89 1.51
CA VAL A 5 9.79 5.52 1.28
C VAL A 5 8.53 5.27 2.09
N LEU A 6 7.45 4.96 1.42
CA LEU A 6 6.18 4.61 2.06
C LEU A 6 5.93 3.13 1.89
N LEU A 7 5.81 2.41 3.01
CA LEU A 7 5.52 0.99 2.97
C LEU A 7 4.08 0.78 3.45
N LEU A 8 3.33 0.04 2.66
CA LEU A 8 1.93 -0.27 2.94
C LEU A 8 1.81 -1.77 3.17
N SER A 9 1.47 -2.15 4.40
CA SER A 9 1.27 -3.54 4.78
C SER A 9 -0.22 -3.84 4.78
N GLY A 10 -0.63 -4.82 3.98
CA GLY A 10 -2.02 -5.25 3.89
C GLY A 10 -2.39 -6.34 4.89
N SER A 11 -1.42 -6.91 5.59
CA SER A 11 -1.69 -8.03 6.48
C SER A 11 -2.51 -7.62 7.70
N PRO A 12 -3.57 -8.37 8.02
CA PRO A 12 -4.31 -8.15 9.27
C PRO A 12 -3.55 -8.67 10.50
N ARG A 13 -2.53 -9.50 10.29
CA ARG A 13 -1.77 -10.12 11.38
C ARG A 13 -0.55 -9.29 11.70
N GLN A 14 -0.41 -8.91 12.97
CA GLN A 14 0.81 -8.28 13.44
C GLN A 14 1.95 -9.29 13.43
N ASN A 15 3.10 -8.87 12.91
CA ASN A 15 4.29 -9.70 12.84
C ASN A 15 4.09 -10.99 12.02
N GLY A 16 3.16 -10.97 11.06
CA GLY A 16 3.06 -12.04 10.08
C GLY A 16 4.19 -11.94 9.06
N ASN A 17 4.27 -12.93 8.18
CA ASN A 17 5.42 -13.04 7.27
C ASN A 17 5.59 -11.83 6.36
N SER A 18 4.49 -11.33 5.79
CA SER A 18 4.59 -10.17 4.90
C SER A 18 4.99 -8.91 5.66
N GLU A 19 4.50 -8.75 6.88
CA GLU A 19 4.86 -7.58 7.68
C GLU A 19 6.32 -7.64 8.13
N ILE A 20 6.82 -8.83 8.48
CA ILE A 20 8.23 -8.99 8.85
C ILE A 20 9.13 -8.60 7.68
N LEU A 21 8.81 -9.05 6.47
CA LEU A 21 9.58 -8.66 5.29
C LEU A 21 9.49 -7.16 5.03
N CYS A 22 8.32 -6.60 5.22
CA CYS A 22 8.11 -5.16 5.09
C CYS A 22 8.97 -4.39 6.08
N GLN A 23 9.04 -4.85 7.33
CA GLN A 23 9.86 -4.23 8.37
C GLN A 23 11.36 -4.33 8.03
N GLN A 24 11.79 -5.44 7.45
CA GLN A 24 13.18 -5.59 7.02
C GLN A 24 13.52 -4.64 5.86
N PHE A 25 12.60 -4.46 4.94
CA PHE A 25 12.77 -3.47 3.88
C PHE A 25 12.92 -2.07 4.48
N ALA A 26 12.05 -1.74 5.43
CA ALA A 26 12.09 -0.44 6.11
C ALA A 26 13.43 -0.21 6.79
N LYS A 27 13.94 -1.24 7.49
CA LYS A 27 15.22 -1.16 8.19
C LYS A 27 16.35 -0.88 7.21
N GLY A 28 16.39 -1.61 6.09
CA GLY A 28 17.43 -1.41 5.10
C GLY A 28 17.38 -0.01 4.48
N ALA A 29 16.19 0.49 4.22
CA ALA A 29 16.03 1.83 3.67
C ALA A 29 16.48 2.91 4.66
N GLU A 30 16.15 2.73 5.94
CA GLU A 30 16.59 3.66 6.99
C GLU A 30 18.10 3.65 7.15
N GLU A 31 18.72 2.47 7.12
CA GLU A 31 20.17 2.34 7.21
C GLU A 31 20.88 3.01 6.03
N ALA A 32 20.20 3.07 4.88
CA ALA A 32 20.74 3.74 3.70
C ALA A 32 20.50 5.26 3.72
N GLY A 33 19.86 5.77 4.75
CA GLY A 33 19.66 7.22 4.92
C GLY A 33 18.34 7.76 4.39
N HIS A 34 17.39 6.91 4.05
CA HIS A 34 16.09 7.36 3.55
C HIS A 34 15.10 7.56 4.67
N GLN A 35 14.10 8.41 4.42
CA GLN A 35 12.97 8.59 5.33
C GLN A 35 11.94 7.52 5.06
N VAL A 36 11.50 6.82 6.11
CA VAL A 36 10.65 5.65 5.97
C VAL A 36 9.41 5.80 6.84
N GLU A 37 8.26 5.49 6.26
CA GLU A 37 7.01 5.38 7.01
C GLU A 37 6.34 4.06 6.64
N LEU A 38 5.95 3.29 7.66
CA LEU A 38 5.21 2.05 7.47
C LEU A 38 3.79 2.23 7.94
N VAL A 39 2.83 1.95 7.06
CA VAL A 39 1.40 2.07 7.35
C VAL A 39 0.77 0.70 7.25
N ARG A 40 0.05 0.29 8.30
CA ARG A 40 -0.74 -0.94 8.28
C ARG A 40 -2.12 -0.60 7.75
N VAL A 41 -2.37 -1.01 6.51
CA VAL A 41 -3.62 -0.68 5.81
C VAL A 41 -4.83 -1.26 6.54
N HIS A 42 -4.66 -2.42 7.17
CA HIS A 42 -5.74 -3.07 7.90
C HIS A 42 -6.23 -2.23 9.09
N ASP A 43 -5.37 -1.40 9.66
CA ASP A 43 -5.73 -0.54 10.80
C ASP A 43 -6.51 0.70 10.38
N LEU A 44 -6.60 0.97 9.07
CA LEU A 44 -7.28 2.15 8.56
C LEU A 44 -8.71 1.82 8.16
N GLN A 45 -9.57 2.83 8.22
CA GLN A 45 -10.94 2.70 7.72
C GLN A 45 -10.99 3.22 6.29
N ILE A 46 -11.01 2.29 5.34
CA ILE A 46 -11.02 2.59 3.92
C ILE A 46 -12.19 1.84 3.30
N GLY A 47 -13.19 2.58 2.82
CA GLY A 47 -14.32 2.00 2.13
C GLY A 47 -13.97 1.63 0.70
N ALA A 48 -14.75 0.72 0.12
CA ALA A 48 -14.54 0.31 -1.27
C ALA A 48 -14.86 1.45 -2.23
N CYS A 49 -14.17 1.50 -3.36
CA CYS A 49 -14.47 2.45 -4.41
C CYS A 49 -15.87 2.14 -4.99
N ARG A 50 -16.67 3.19 -5.18
CA ARG A 50 -18.03 3.06 -5.69
C ARG A 50 -18.13 3.32 -7.20
N ALA A 51 -17.00 3.59 -7.84
CA ALA A 51 -16.96 3.86 -9.28
C ALA A 51 -17.85 5.01 -9.72
N CYS A 52 -17.97 6.04 -8.90
CA CYS A 52 -18.76 7.21 -9.24
C CYS A 52 -18.04 8.19 -10.17
N TYR A 53 -16.71 8.07 -10.24
CA TYR A 53 -15.82 8.85 -11.10
C TYR A 53 -15.84 10.37 -10.85
N ALA A 54 -16.38 10.84 -9.73
CA ALA A 54 -16.34 12.26 -9.40
C ALA A 54 -14.91 12.78 -9.29
N CYS A 55 -13.97 11.90 -8.87
CA CYS A 55 -12.57 12.27 -8.71
C CYS A 55 -11.86 12.60 -10.02
N ARG A 56 -12.41 12.23 -11.17
CA ARG A 56 -11.81 12.60 -12.46
C ARG A 56 -11.77 14.11 -12.67
N ALA A 57 -12.81 14.79 -12.20
CA ALA A 57 -12.88 16.25 -12.34
C ALA A 57 -12.18 16.98 -11.21
N THR A 58 -12.32 16.49 -9.97
CA THR A 58 -11.85 17.20 -8.77
C THR A 58 -10.52 16.71 -8.24
N LYS A 59 -10.07 15.53 -8.67
CA LYS A 59 -8.90 14.83 -8.14
C LYS A 59 -9.01 14.54 -6.64
N ALA A 60 -10.23 14.46 -6.13
CA ALA A 60 -10.52 14.14 -4.74
C ALA A 60 -11.69 13.17 -4.67
N CYS A 61 -11.61 12.22 -3.75
CA CYS A 61 -12.68 11.26 -3.54
C CYS A 61 -13.79 11.88 -2.71
N VAL A 62 -15.05 11.55 -3.05
CA VAL A 62 -16.19 12.03 -2.27
C VAL A 62 -16.30 11.33 -0.93
N GLN A 63 -15.71 10.13 -0.78
CA GLN A 63 -15.70 9.44 0.49
C GLN A 63 -14.67 10.06 1.43
N LYS A 64 -15.09 10.42 2.63
CA LYS A 64 -14.22 11.03 3.62
C LYS A 64 -13.87 9.98 4.68
N ASP A 65 -12.76 9.30 4.48
CA ASP A 65 -12.25 8.28 5.38
C ASP A 65 -10.72 8.38 5.45
N ASP A 66 -10.05 7.36 5.98
CA ASP A 66 -8.60 7.39 6.15
C ASP A 66 -7.84 7.43 4.83
N MET A 67 -8.49 7.12 3.71
CA MET A 67 -7.83 7.19 2.41
C MET A 67 -7.46 8.62 2.02
N THR A 68 -8.19 9.62 2.51
CA THR A 68 -7.87 11.01 2.22
C THR A 68 -6.45 11.36 2.63
N ALA A 69 -6.06 11.01 3.86
CA ALA A 69 -4.70 11.27 4.34
C ALA A 69 -3.68 10.37 3.65
N LEU A 70 -4.06 9.13 3.35
CA LEU A 70 -3.15 8.20 2.69
C LEU A 70 -2.82 8.64 1.27
N LEU A 71 -3.76 9.22 0.55
CA LEU A 71 -3.50 9.75 -0.79
C LEU A 71 -2.40 10.80 -0.76
N GLU A 72 -2.42 11.69 0.24
CA GLU A 72 -1.37 12.70 0.38
C GLU A 72 0.00 12.06 0.59
N LYS A 73 0.07 10.99 1.39
CA LYS A 73 1.31 10.28 1.63
C LYS A 73 1.82 9.59 0.37
N LEU A 74 0.91 9.00 -0.41
CA LEU A 74 1.28 8.38 -1.68
C LEU A 74 1.86 9.39 -2.66
N ILE A 75 1.25 10.55 -2.75
CA ILE A 75 1.74 11.61 -3.65
C ILE A 75 3.11 12.13 -3.20
N ALA A 76 3.32 12.25 -1.90
CA ALA A 76 4.58 12.77 -1.35
C ALA A 76 5.73 11.75 -1.40
N ALA A 77 5.44 10.46 -1.50
CA ALA A 77 6.47 9.42 -1.50
C ALA A 77 7.24 9.38 -2.81
N ASP A 78 8.50 9.02 -2.73
CA ASP A 78 9.32 8.73 -3.91
C ASP A 78 9.27 7.25 -4.25
N VAL A 79 9.19 6.40 -3.23
CA VAL A 79 9.16 4.95 -3.35
C VAL A 79 7.95 4.42 -2.59
N ILE A 80 7.20 3.54 -3.24
CA ILE A 80 6.03 2.92 -2.64
C ILE A 80 6.24 1.41 -2.60
N VAL A 81 6.08 0.82 -1.42
CA VAL A 81 6.23 -0.63 -1.22
C VAL A 81 4.88 -1.19 -0.79
N LEU A 82 4.40 -2.18 -1.52
CA LEU A 82 3.14 -2.85 -1.22
C LEU A 82 3.44 -4.27 -0.76
N ALA A 83 3.09 -4.59 0.48
CA ALA A 83 3.33 -5.92 1.06
C ALA A 83 1.99 -6.56 1.42
N THR A 84 1.76 -7.78 0.94
CA THR A 84 0.49 -8.47 1.16
C THR A 84 0.69 -9.97 1.31
N PRO A 85 -0.07 -10.63 2.19
CA PRO A 85 -0.20 -12.07 2.10
C PRO A 85 -1.05 -12.43 0.88
N VAL A 86 -0.84 -13.63 0.35
CA VAL A 86 -1.69 -14.15 -0.74
C VAL A 86 -2.90 -14.84 -0.10
N TYR A 87 -4.08 -14.28 -0.33
CA TYR A 87 -5.35 -14.83 0.10
C TYR A 87 -6.13 -15.23 -1.13
N PHE A 88 -6.48 -16.48 -1.22
CA PHE A 88 -7.24 -17.04 -2.32
C PHE A 88 -6.69 -16.59 -3.69
N TYR A 89 -5.41 -16.89 -3.93
CA TYR A 89 -4.69 -16.71 -5.19
C TYR A 89 -4.28 -15.28 -5.54
N THR A 90 -4.59 -14.27 -4.71
CA THR A 90 -4.22 -12.90 -5.02
C THR A 90 -3.92 -12.12 -3.74
N MET A 91 -3.74 -10.82 -3.86
CA MET A 91 -3.53 -9.96 -2.69
C MET A 91 -4.74 -10.00 -1.77
N ASP A 92 -4.55 -9.67 -0.50
CA ASP A 92 -5.69 -9.66 0.41
C ASP A 92 -6.67 -8.52 0.06
N GLY A 93 -7.89 -8.65 0.55
CA GLY A 93 -8.96 -7.73 0.17
C GLY A 93 -8.69 -6.30 0.62
N GLN A 94 -8.04 -6.12 1.75
CA GLN A 94 -7.76 -4.78 2.26
C GLN A 94 -6.77 -4.04 1.36
N MET A 95 -5.74 -4.73 0.88
CA MET A 95 -4.78 -4.15 -0.05
C MET A 95 -5.48 -3.73 -1.35
N LYS A 96 -6.32 -4.59 -1.90
CA LYS A 96 -7.03 -4.29 -3.16
C LYS A 96 -7.99 -3.12 -2.97
N THR A 97 -8.69 -3.06 -1.84
CA THR A 97 -9.59 -1.95 -1.53
C THR A 97 -8.81 -0.63 -1.52
N MET A 98 -7.64 -0.62 -0.89
CA MET A 98 -6.79 0.56 -0.87
C MET A 98 -6.34 0.95 -2.27
N ILE A 99 -5.90 -0.03 -3.06
CA ILE A 99 -5.43 0.23 -4.43
C ILE A 99 -6.54 0.85 -5.27
N ASP A 100 -7.78 0.32 -5.18
CA ASP A 100 -8.90 0.87 -5.94
C ASP A 100 -9.15 2.34 -5.58
N ARG A 101 -8.86 2.74 -4.36
CA ARG A 101 -9.08 4.09 -3.89
C ARG A 101 -7.92 5.05 -4.25
N THR A 102 -6.93 4.59 -5.02
CA THR A 102 -5.88 5.48 -5.52
C THR A 102 -6.27 6.20 -6.80
N LEU A 103 -7.43 5.93 -7.34
CA LEU A 103 -7.90 6.53 -8.59
C LEU A 103 -7.76 8.06 -8.64
N PRO A 104 -8.05 8.81 -7.57
CA PRO A 104 -7.90 10.27 -7.63
C PRO A 104 -6.48 10.75 -7.91
N CYS A 105 -5.47 9.94 -7.57
CA CYS A 105 -4.08 10.36 -7.71
C CYS A 105 -3.25 9.45 -8.63
N TYR A 106 -3.90 8.59 -9.43
CA TYR A 106 -3.14 7.59 -10.17
C TYR A 106 -2.13 8.19 -11.14
N THR A 107 -2.41 9.38 -11.68
CA THR A 107 -1.46 10.03 -12.59
C THR A 107 -0.27 10.60 -11.82
N GLU A 108 -0.47 11.05 -10.59
CA GLU A 108 0.59 11.61 -9.76
C GLU A 108 1.55 10.55 -9.26
N ILE A 109 1.12 9.29 -9.16
CA ILE A 109 1.97 8.20 -8.65
C ILE A 109 2.48 7.29 -9.77
N ALA A 110 2.12 7.54 -11.03
CA ALA A 110 2.40 6.63 -12.14
C ALA A 110 3.89 6.41 -12.39
N ASP A 111 4.72 7.42 -12.16
CA ASP A 111 6.15 7.34 -12.44
C ASP A 111 7.02 7.08 -11.22
N LYS A 112 6.40 6.75 -10.10
CA LYS A 112 7.15 6.46 -8.87
C LYS A 112 7.77 5.06 -8.93
N GLU A 113 8.75 4.85 -8.09
CA GLU A 113 9.38 3.54 -7.93
C GLU A 113 8.50 2.67 -7.04
N PHE A 114 8.17 1.47 -7.50
CA PHE A 114 7.31 0.52 -6.77
C PHE A 114 8.04 -0.77 -6.49
N TYR A 115 7.83 -1.33 -5.29
CA TYR A 115 8.27 -2.66 -4.92
C TYR A 115 7.08 -3.44 -4.39
N PHE A 116 7.05 -4.73 -4.66
CA PHE A 116 5.96 -5.60 -4.22
C PHE A 116 6.54 -6.75 -3.40
N ILE A 117 5.92 -7.01 -2.26
CA ILE A 117 6.25 -8.13 -1.40
C ILE A 117 4.99 -8.98 -1.27
N ALA A 118 5.09 -10.26 -1.61
CA ALA A 118 3.97 -11.17 -1.48
C ALA A 118 4.43 -12.44 -0.77
N THR A 119 3.65 -12.91 0.20
CA THR A 119 3.93 -14.14 0.92
C THR A 119 2.76 -15.10 0.79
N ALA A 120 3.06 -16.38 0.58
CA ALA A 120 2.04 -17.41 0.46
C ALA A 120 2.41 -18.58 1.37
N GLY A 121 1.42 -19.13 2.06
CA GLY A 121 1.64 -20.22 2.98
C GLY A 121 1.58 -21.60 2.36
N GLN A 122 1.06 -21.72 1.15
CA GLN A 122 0.84 -23.00 0.52
C GLN A 122 2.03 -23.37 -0.37
N ARG A 123 2.43 -24.62 -0.27
CA ARG A 123 3.48 -25.15 -1.13
C ARG A 123 2.96 -25.33 -2.55
N ARG A 124 3.88 -25.24 -3.49
CA ARG A 124 3.55 -25.36 -4.91
C ARG A 124 2.89 -26.69 -5.25
N GLU A 125 3.37 -27.79 -4.65
CA GLU A 125 2.85 -29.12 -4.93
C GLU A 125 1.45 -29.34 -4.39
N SER A 126 1.00 -28.54 -3.47
CA SER A 126 -0.33 -28.68 -2.88
C SER A 126 -1.34 -27.72 -3.46
N ALA A 127 -0.94 -26.94 -4.42
CA ALA A 127 -1.82 -25.95 -5.06
C ALA A 127 -2.78 -26.60 -6.07
#